data_dacb3f9b93ea1b292447f15801a208be
#
_entry.id   dacb3f9b93ea1b292447f15801a208be
#
_cell.length_a   1.000
_cell.length_b   1.000
_cell.length_c   1.000
_cell.angle_alpha   90.00
_cell.angle_beta   90.00
_cell.angle_gamma   90.00
#
_symmetry.space_group_name_H-M   'P 1'
#
loop_
_entity.id
_entity.type
_entity.pdbx_description
1 polymer ?
#
loop_
_entity_poly.entity_id
_entity_poly.type
_entity_poly.pdbx_seq_one_letter_code
_entity_poly.pdbx_strand_id
1 'polypeptide(L)'
;MNRIGKQALFVLATVLLGVVTITIVAQTAKPKRINQAIELLTEGQPIYYTGSHSGTTGTYEQGVKDAQTYADYISYDMEHAPFDVKGLQEYMRGLAAGGPDRSGHRTPAVIVNVPVNGMDAAAVHANAWMFNQVLATGVHGVMLTHADDPGAIRAFVEAVRFPIHHEGVGVDGLPEGRRGVHGVATAAQIWGVSQEEYEEKADPWPLNPNGELLLGVKEEDKYALANVDENLKVPGIGMAEWGPGDMAMSLGVRAQGAAAVQDPKMVAARAKVLAACKANHIFFLNSFSAKDVVDMIKEGVMVGPASPETAAIGRKYTNRPPPF
;
A
#
# COMPACT_ATOMS: atom_id res chain seq x y z
N MET A 1 -83.85 34.78 -41.11
CA MET A 1 -83.33 35.38 -39.85
C MET A 1 -82.44 34.36 -39.19
N ASN A 2 -81.14 34.63 -39.21
CA ASN A 2 -80.08 33.71 -38.97
C ASN A 2 -79.69 33.65 -37.47
N ARG A 3 -79.52 32.45 -36.96
CA ARG A 3 -78.74 32.29 -35.76
C ARG A 3 -77.56 31.38 -36.05
N ILE A 4 -76.40 32.00 -35.98
CA ILE A 4 -75.12 31.36 -36.15
C ILE A 4 -74.69 30.80 -34.78
N GLY A 5 -74.49 29.49 -34.74
CA GLY A 5 -73.93 28.78 -33.50
C GLY A 5 -72.43 28.96 -33.49
N LYS A 6 -71.92 29.39 -32.33
CA LYS A 6 -70.48 29.40 -32.04
C LYS A 6 -70.10 28.03 -31.46
N GLN A 7 -69.28 27.27 -32.18
CA GLN A 7 -68.55 26.12 -31.68
C GLN A 7 -67.26 26.58 -31.02
N ALA A 8 -67.10 26.35 -29.75
CA ALA A 8 -65.86 26.57 -29.04
C ALA A 8 -64.95 25.33 -29.20
N LEU A 9 -63.82 25.51 -29.81
CA LEU A 9 -62.79 24.50 -29.98
C LEU A 9 -61.90 24.51 -28.71
N PHE A 10 -61.99 23.44 -27.87
CA PHE A 10 -61.06 23.21 -26.77
C PHE A 10 -59.79 22.54 -27.32
N VAL A 11 -58.68 23.28 -27.34
CA VAL A 11 -57.33 22.72 -27.59
C VAL A 11 -56.74 22.26 -26.27
N LEU A 12 -56.64 20.95 -26.08
CA LEU A 12 -55.98 20.34 -24.93
C LEU A 12 -54.46 20.32 -25.19
N ALA A 13 -53.73 21.25 -24.61
CA ALA A 13 -52.26 21.26 -24.65
C ALA A 13 -51.72 20.30 -23.59
N THR A 14 -51.29 19.11 -24.00
CA THR A 14 -50.57 18.16 -23.15
C THR A 14 -49.12 18.60 -23.04
N VAL A 15 -48.72 19.19 -21.92
CA VAL A 15 -47.32 19.50 -21.62
C VAL A 15 -46.64 18.20 -21.12
N LEU A 16 -45.81 17.58 -21.97
CA LEU A 16 -44.90 16.51 -21.55
C LEU A 16 -43.73 17.14 -20.80
N LEU A 17 -43.73 17.02 -19.47
CA LEU A 17 -42.54 17.31 -18.67
C LEU A 17 -41.57 16.13 -18.83
N GLY A 18 -40.59 16.28 -19.72
CA GLY A 18 -39.45 15.41 -19.82
C GLY A 18 -38.54 15.64 -18.62
N VAL A 19 -38.51 14.71 -17.67
CA VAL A 19 -37.50 14.70 -16.60
C VAL A 19 -36.15 14.30 -17.22
N VAL A 20 -35.32 15.27 -17.54
CA VAL A 20 -33.91 15.03 -17.92
C VAL A 20 -33.16 14.71 -16.66
N THR A 21 -32.92 13.42 -16.40
CA THR A 21 -32.02 12.98 -15.36
C THR A 21 -30.58 13.27 -15.80
N ILE A 22 -30.01 14.40 -15.35
CA ILE A 22 -28.59 14.70 -15.54
C ILE A 22 -27.82 13.79 -14.61
N THR A 23 -27.28 12.70 -15.12
CA THR A 23 -26.29 11.90 -14.41
C THR A 23 -25.01 12.73 -14.38
N ILE A 24 -24.76 13.41 -13.27
CA ILE A 24 -23.45 14.04 -13.02
C ILE A 24 -22.47 12.89 -12.80
N VAL A 25 -21.76 12.48 -13.83
CA VAL A 25 -20.55 11.68 -13.67
C VAL A 25 -19.55 12.62 -13.00
N ALA A 26 -19.32 12.40 -11.72
CA ALA A 26 -18.25 13.11 -11.02
C ALA A 26 -16.95 12.77 -11.76
N GLN A 27 -16.37 13.75 -12.43
CA GLN A 27 -15.08 13.62 -13.07
C GLN A 27 -14.07 13.46 -11.95
N THR A 28 -13.52 12.25 -11.78
CA THR A 28 -12.49 11.98 -10.81
C THR A 28 -11.31 12.90 -11.09
N ALA A 29 -10.83 13.63 -10.08
CA ALA A 29 -9.63 14.43 -10.23
C ALA A 29 -8.48 13.49 -10.68
N LYS A 30 -7.63 13.97 -11.59
CA LYS A 30 -6.47 13.17 -12.04
C LYS A 30 -5.61 12.83 -10.80
N PRO A 31 -5.20 11.56 -10.62
CA PRO A 31 -4.30 11.19 -9.54
C PRO A 31 -3.05 12.08 -9.52
N LYS A 32 -2.63 12.50 -8.32
CA LYS A 32 -1.45 13.36 -8.15
C LYS A 32 -0.16 12.54 -8.18
N ARG A 33 -0.26 11.24 -7.83
CA ARG A 33 0.85 10.29 -7.75
C ARG A 33 0.54 9.03 -8.56
N ILE A 34 1.57 8.22 -8.78
CA ILE A 34 1.42 6.87 -9.36
C ILE A 34 0.92 5.90 -8.27
N ASN A 35 1.46 6.02 -7.06
CA ASN A 35 1.15 5.17 -5.92
C ASN A 35 0.05 5.80 -5.05
N GLN A 36 -1.17 5.24 -5.13
CA GLN A 36 -2.32 5.68 -4.34
C GLN A 36 -2.05 5.62 -2.82
N ALA A 37 -1.33 4.60 -2.36
CA ALA A 37 -1.03 4.48 -0.93
C ALA A 37 -0.20 5.67 -0.43
N ILE A 38 0.81 6.10 -1.20
CA ILE A 38 1.61 7.29 -0.88
C ILE A 38 0.76 8.55 -0.99
N GLU A 39 -0.09 8.68 -2.00
CA GLU A 39 -0.98 9.85 -2.14
C GLU A 39 -1.82 10.04 -0.89
N LEU A 40 -2.49 8.99 -0.43
CA LEU A 40 -3.35 9.01 0.75
C LEU A 40 -2.57 9.29 2.04
N LEU A 41 -1.43 8.64 2.24
CA LEU A 41 -0.60 8.87 3.42
C LEU A 41 -0.07 10.32 3.47
N THR A 42 0.29 10.89 2.31
CA THR A 42 0.69 12.30 2.20
C THR A 42 -0.45 13.25 2.58
N GLU A 43 -1.68 12.87 2.34
CA GLU A 43 -2.89 13.61 2.72
C GLU A 43 -3.33 13.34 4.17
N GLY A 44 -2.54 12.56 4.94
CA GLY A 44 -2.86 12.20 6.33
C GLY A 44 -4.01 11.20 6.44
N GLN A 45 -4.34 10.48 5.37
CA GLN A 45 -5.39 9.48 5.37
C GLN A 45 -4.82 8.10 5.74
N PRO A 46 -5.49 7.33 6.61
CA PRO A 46 -5.16 5.93 6.79
C PRO A 46 -5.42 5.14 5.51
N ILE A 47 -4.63 4.12 5.25
CA ILE A 47 -4.77 3.23 4.09
C ILE A 47 -5.16 1.82 4.50
N TYR A 48 -6.03 1.23 3.69
CA TYR A 48 -6.59 -0.10 3.93
C TYR A 48 -6.18 -1.04 2.82
N TYR A 49 -5.66 -2.22 3.18
CA TYR A 49 -5.28 -3.20 2.19
C TYR A 49 -6.15 -4.45 2.20
N THR A 50 -6.17 -5.11 1.06
CA THR A 50 -6.63 -6.48 0.89
C THR A 50 -5.45 -7.36 0.54
N GLY A 51 -5.60 -8.65 0.73
CA GLY A 51 -4.57 -9.66 0.51
C GLY A 51 -4.61 -10.69 1.62
N SER A 52 -3.86 -11.76 1.47
CA SER A 52 -3.90 -12.89 2.38
C SER A 52 -2.48 -13.36 2.67
N HIS A 53 -2.21 -13.72 3.92
CA HIS A 53 -0.98 -14.42 4.30
C HIS A 53 -0.81 -15.80 3.63
N SER A 54 -1.86 -16.37 3.05
CA SER A 54 -1.75 -17.58 2.21
C SER A 54 -1.39 -17.28 0.76
N GLY A 55 -1.08 -16.03 0.46
CA GLY A 55 -0.70 -15.56 -0.87
C GLY A 55 -1.89 -15.07 -1.70
N THR A 56 -1.56 -14.34 -2.75
CA THR A 56 -2.48 -13.90 -3.79
C THR A 56 -2.34 -14.83 -4.99
N THR A 57 -3.44 -15.13 -5.68
CA THR A 57 -3.37 -15.92 -6.90
C THR A 57 -2.70 -15.11 -8.01
N GLY A 58 -1.46 -15.45 -8.36
CA GLY A 58 -0.64 -14.76 -9.35
C GLY A 58 -1.05 -15.09 -10.78
N THR A 59 -2.26 -14.74 -11.21
CA THR A 59 -2.71 -14.91 -12.60
C THR A 59 -3.17 -13.58 -13.19
N TYR A 60 -3.09 -13.50 -14.51
CA TYR A 60 -3.59 -12.34 -15.26
C TYR A 60 -5.08 -12.09 -14.99
N GLU A 61 -5.91 -13.13 -15.03
CA GLU A 61 -7.36 -13.05 -14.83
C GLU A 61 -7.72 -12.54 -13.42
N GLN A 62 -6.96 -12.97 -12.41
CA GLN A 62 -7.16 -12.47 -11.05
C GLN A 62 -6.76 -10.99 -10.96
N GLY A 63 -5.67 -10.58 -11.61
CA GLY A 63 -5.27 -9.17 -11.69
C GLY A 63 -6.36 -8.30 -12.33
N VAL A 64 -6.97 -8.73 -13.44
CA VAL A 64 -8.07 -8.00 -14.09
C VAL A 64 -9.26 -7.80 -13.11
N LYS A 65 -9.60 -8.81 -12.31
CA LYS A 65 -10.68 -8.69 -11.31
C LYS A 65 -10.31 -7.73 -10.18
N ASP A 66 -9.09 -7.85 -9.67
CA ASP A 66 -8.62 -7.09 -8.51
C ASP A 66 -8.30 -5.62 -8.85
N ALA A 67 -8.22 -5.26 -10.14
CA ALA A 67 -8.05 -3.87 -10.58
C ALA A 67 -9.15 -2.94 -10.04
N GLN A 68 -10.34 -3.48 -9.75
CA GLN A 68 -11.47 -2.74 -9.18
C GLN A 68 -11.64 -3.00 -7.68
N THR A 69 -10.56 -3.30 -6.96
CA THR A 69 -10.61 -3.51 -5.51
C THR A 69 -11.16 -2.31 -4.75
N TYR A 70 -11.75 -2.54 -3.57
CA TYR A 70 -12.16 -1.48 -2.63
C TYR A 70 -10.98 -0.95 -1.81
N ALA A 71 -9.88 -1.71 -1.78
CA ALA A 71 -8.72 -1.41 -0.94
C ALA A 71 -7.83 -0.34 -1.59
N ASP A 72 -7.09 0.39 -0.77
CA ASP A 72 -6.17 1.43 -1.20
C ASP A 72 -4.86 0.85 -1.75
N TYR A 73 -4.54 -0.39 -1.33
CA TYR A 73 -3.49 -1.19 -1.95
C TYR A 73 -3.75 -2.69 -1.76
N ILE A 74 -3.01 -3.49 -2.51
CA ILE A 74 -3.02 -4.94 -2.42
C ILE A 74 -1.70 -5.38 -1.77
N SER A 75 -1.77 -6.09 -0.64
CA SER A 75 -0.64 -6.79 -0.06
C SER A 75 -0.46 -8.13 -0.77
N TYR A 76 0.62 -8.27 -1.53
CA TYR A 76 0.94 -9.50 -2.25
C TYR A 76 1.97 -10.28 -1.44
N ASP A 77 1.55 -11.40 -0.87
CA ASP A 77 2.39 -12.16 0.07
C ASP A 77 3.20 -13.24 -0.63
N MET A 78 4.51 -13.12 -0.59
CA MET A 78 5.48 -14.13 -1.00
C MET A 78 6.32 -14.64 0.18
N GLU A 79 6.06 -14.15 1.39
CA GLU A 79 6.71 -14.63 2.61
C GLU A 79 6.10 -15.96 3.08
N HIS A 80 4.76 -16.03 3.13
CA HIS A 80 4.02 -17.22 3.54
C HIS A 80 3.52 -18.06 2.36
N ALA A 81 3.86 -17.67 1.13
CA ALA A 81 3.51 -18.32 -0.11
C ALA A 81 4.75 -18.55 -0.98
N PRO A 82 4.67 -19.37 -2.03
CA PRO A 82 5.79 -19.57 -2.95
C PRO A 82 6.29 -18.24 -3.54
N PHE A 83 7.61 -18.11 -3.66
CA PHE A 83 8.24 -16.99 -4.36
C PHE A 83 8.05 -17.16 -5.88
N ASP A 84 6.90 -16.66 -6.38
CA ASP A 84 6.48 -16.79 -7.79
C ASP A 84 6.46 -15.42 -8.49
N VAL A 85 7.62 -14.98 -8.94
CA VAL A 85 7.76 -13.71 -9.67
C VAL A 85 7.03 -13.73 -11.02
N LYS A 86 6.94 -14.92 -11.67
CA LYS A 86 6.21 -15.04 -12.93
C LYS A 86 4.71 -14.82 -12.74
N GLY A 87 4.14 -15.43 -11.71
CA GLY A 87 2.74 -15.21 -11.36
C GLY A 87 2.47 -13.74 -10.98
N LEU A 88 3.36 -13.12 -10.20
CA LEU A 88 3.27 -11.70 -9.88
C LEU A 88 3.29 -10.83 -11.15
N GLN A 89 4.18 -11.12 -12.11
CA GLN A 89 4.25 -10.36 -13.37
C GLN A 89 2.95 -10.44 -14.17
N GLU A 90 2.35 -11.64 -14.29
CA GLU A 90 1.05 -11.81 -14.95
C GLU A 90 -0.07 -11.09 -14.18
N TYR A 91 -0.04 -11.14 -12.85
CA TYR A 91 -0.98 -10.41 -12.00
C TYR A 91 -0.91 -8.89 -12.22
N MET A 92 0.30 -8.30 -12.21
CA MET A 92 0.51 -6.87 -12.48
C MET A 92 0.04 -6.45 -13.89
N ARG A 93 0.25 -7.31 -14.89
CA ARG A 93 -0.28 -7.10 -16.25
C ARG A 93 -1.81 -7.12 -16.26
N GLY A 94 -2.41 -8.04 -15.51
CA GLY A 94 -3.85 -8.11 -15.33
C GLY A 94 -4.43 -6.86 -14.67
N LEU A 95 -3.80 -6.36 -13.60
CA LEU A 95 -4.18 -5.10 -12.95
C LEU A 95 -4.14 -3.93 -13.95
N ALA A 96 -3.07 -3.81 -14.73
CA ALA A 96 -2.94 -2.75 -15.73
C ALA A 96 -3.97 -2.86 -16.87
N ALA A 97 -4.40 -4.06 -17.23
CA ALA A 97 -5.44 -4.29 -18.22
C ALA A 97 -6.86 -4.03 -17.69
N GLY A 98 -7.11 -4.27 -16.41
CA GLY A 98 -8.41 -4.04 -15.74
C GLY A 98 -8.59 -2.62 -15.20
N GLY A 99 -7.53 -1.80 -15.21
CA GLY A 99 -7.59 -0.41 -14.75
C GLY A 99 -8.16 0.58 -15.78
N PRO A 100 -8.32 1.87 -15.41
CA PRO A 100 -7.95 2.45 -14.14
C PRO A 100 -8.76 1.90 -12.96
N ASP A 101 -8.19 1.98 -11.76
CA ASP A 101 -8.88 1.59 -10.54
C ASP A 101 -10.00 2.58 -10.16
N ARG A 102 -10.66 2.35 -9.03
CA ARG A 102 -11.78 3.19 -8.57
C ARG A 102 -11.38 4.64 -8.27
N SER A 103 -10.14 4.87 -7.90
CA SER A 103 -9.61 6.20 -7.60
C SER A 103 -9.04 6.92 -8.82
N GLY A 104 -9.00 6.23 -9.96
CA GLY A 104 -8.50 6.75 -11.24
C GLY A 104 -7.00 6.54 -11.46
N HIS A 105 -6.29 5.84 -10.54
CA HIS A 105 -4.92 5.41 -10.77
C HIS A 105 -4.88 4.31 -11.84
N ARG A 106 -3.74 4.19 -12.54
CA ARG A 106 -3.58 3.19 -13.59
C ARG A 106 -3.80 1.76 -13.11
N THR A 107 -3.32 1.47 -11.90
CA THR A 107 -3.56 0.22 -11.18
C THR A 107 -3.72 0.51 -9.71
N PRO A 108 -4.37 -0.36 -8.93
CA PRO A 108 -4.18 -0.35 -7.48
C PRO A 108 -2.69 -0.43 -7.14
N ALA A 109 -2.26 0.22 -6.08
CA ALA A 109 -0.91 0.02 -5.57
C ALA A 109 -0.74 -1.44 -5.11
N VAL A 110 0.43 -2.03 -5.36
CA VAL A 110 0.78 -3.37 -4.90
C VAL A 110 2.06 -3.29 -4.08
N ILE A 111 2.03 -3.83 -2.87
CA ILE A 111 3.18 -3.92 -1.97
C ILE A 111 3.42 -5.39 -1.67
N VAL A 112 4.65 -5.86 -1.86
CA VAL A 112 5.00 -7.29 -1.78
C VAL A 112 5.77 -7.58 -0.50
N ASN A 113 5.31 -8.57 0.27
CA ASN A 113 6.10 -9.16 1.33
C ASN A 113 7.09 -10.15 0.71
N VAL A 114 8.39 -9.85 0.79
CA VAL A 114 9.45 -10.67 0.17
C VAL A 114 10.05 -11.59 1.23
N PRO A 115 10.28 -12.89 0.93
CA PRO A 115 10.79 -13.85 1.91
C PRO A 115 12.31 -13.66 2.17
N VAL A 116 12.71 -12.46 2.53
CA VAL A 116 14.10 -12.10 2.87
C VAL A 116 14.15 -11.72 4.34
N ASN A 117 14.76 -12.59 5.15
CA ASN A 117 15.01 -12.27 6.56
C ASN A 117 16.06 -11.17 6.69
N GLY A 118 15.67 -10.06 7.29
CA GLY A 118 16.53 -8.90 7.57
C GLY A 118 17.39 -9.10 8.82
N MET A 119 18.00 -10.29 9.00
CA MET A 119 18.81 -10.63 10.18
C MET A 119 20.06 -9.74 10.28
N ASP A 120 20.69 -9.46 9.15
CA ASP A 120 21.85 -8.58 9.02
C ASP A 120 22.04 -8.11 7.57
N ALA A 121 22.97 -7.17 7.34
CA ALA A 121 23.26 -6.65 6.02
C ALA A 121 23.75 -7.73 5.03
N ALA A 122 24.49 -8.74 5.49
CA ALA A 122 25.00 -9.80 4.62
C ALA A 122 23.85 -10.69 4.10
N ALA A 123 22.88 -11.02 4.94
CA ALA A 123 21.68 -11.77 4.55
C ALA A 123 20.87 -11.00 3.50
N VAL A 124 20.68 -9.70 3.68
CA VAL A 124 19.97 -8.84 2.74
C VAL A 124 20.73 -8.71 1.41
N HIS A 125 22.04 -8.46 1.44
CA HIS A 125 22.86 -8.38 0.22
C HIS A 125 22.86 -9.69 -0.58
N ALA A 126 22.92 -10.83 0.09
CA ALA A 126 22.87 -12.15 -0.57
C ALA A 126 21.54 -12.40 -1.30
N ASN A 127 20.46 -11.75 -0.86
CA ASN A 127 19.11 -11.89 -1.39
C ASN A 127 18.60 -10.63 -2.14
N ALA A 128 19.46 -9.64 -2.38
CA ALA A 128 19.08 -8.40 -3.08
C ALA A 128 18.43 -8.62 -4.45
N TRP A 129 18.78 -9.71 -5.13
CA TRP A 129 18.21 -10.14 -6.40
C TRP A 129 16.70 -10.38 -6.31
N MET A 130 16.17 -10.81 -5.15
CA MET A 130 14.74 -11.04 -4.96
C MET A 130 13.96 -9.73 -5.02
N PHE A 131 14.44 -8.68 -4.34
CA PHE A 131 13.84 -7.34 -4.43
C PHE A 131 13.87 -6.81 -5.86
N ASN A 132 15.01 -6.98 -6.56
CA ASN A 132 15.16 -6.51 -7.94
C ASN A 132 14.19 -7.21 -8.90
N GLN A 133 13.98 -8.52 -8.75
CA GLN A 133 13.02 -9.27 -9.58
C GLN A 133 11.57 -8.86 -9.29
N VAL A 134 11.23 -8.66 -8.03
CA VAL A 134 9.90 -8.20 -7.63
C VAL A 134 9.62 -6.80 -8.15
N LEU A 135 10.56 -5.86 -7.97
CA LEU A 135 10.42 -4.48 -8.48
C LEU A 135 10.35 -4.41 -10.00
N ALA A 136 11.01 -5.34 -10.71
CA ALA A 136 10.95 -5.44 -12.17
C ALA A 136 9.54 -5.77 -12.71
N THR A 137 8.63 -6.27 -11.88
CA THR A 137 7.24 -6.51 -12.25
C THR A 137 6.36 -5.27 -12.23
N GLY A 138 6.87 -4.13 -11.72
CA GLY A 138 6.14 -2.86 -11.64
C GLY A 138 5.30 -2.69 -10.37
N VAL A 139 5.61 -3.41 -9.29
CA VAL A 139 4.98 -3.19 -7.98
C VAL A 139 5.35 -1.82 -7.39
N HIS A 140 4.59 -1.36 -6.43
CA HIS A 140 4.65 -0.02 -5.87
C HIS A 140 5.34 0.03 -4.50
N GLY A 141 5.81 -1.10 -4.01
CA GLY A 141 6.53 -1.20 -2.75
C GLY A 141 6.90 -2.64 -2.39
N VAL A 142 7.78 -2.77 -1.42
CA VAL A 142 8.23 -4.05 -0.88
C VAL A 142 8.41 -3.94 0.63
N MET A 143 8.24 -5.08 1.32
CA MET A 143 8.45 -5.23 2.76
C MET A 143 9.65 -6.15 3.01
N LEU A 144 10.55 -5.72 3.88
CA LEU A 144 11.58 -6.58 4.48
C LEU A 144 11.02 -7.25 5.71
N THR A 145 11.07 -8.58 5.77
CA THR A 145 10.61 -9.35 6.92
C THR A 145 11.73 -9.52 7.96
N HIS A 146 11.39 -9.68 9.24
CA HIS A 146 12.35 -9.86 10.34
C HIS A 146 13.50 -8.84 10.28
N ALA A 147 13.17 -7.55 10.38
CA ALA A 147 14.15 -6.47 10.27
C ALA A 147 14.94 -6.30 11.58
N ASP A 148 15.91 -7.20 11.82
CA ASP A 148 16.56 -7.37 13.12
C ASP A 148 17.55 -6.26 13.48
N ASP A 149 18.18 -5.64 12.47
CA ASP A 149 19.13 -4.58 12.74
C ASP A 149 19.15 -3.45 11.68
N PRO A 150 19.60 -2.23 12.04
CA PRO A 150 19.60 -1.10 11.11
C PRO A 150 20.54 -1.29 9.92
N GLY A 151 21.54 -2.17 10.00
CA GLY A 151 22.42 -2.53 8.88
C GLY A 151 21.67 -3.31 7.80
N ALA A 152 20.79 -4.25 8.23
CA ALA A 152 19.91 -4.97 7.31
C ALA A 152 18.96 -4.02 6.57
N ILE A 153 18.38 -3.05 7.29
CA ILE A 153 17.46 -2.08 6.69
C ILE A 153 18.20 -1.15 5.72
N ARG A 154 19.41 -0.69 6.05
CA ARG A 154 20.25 0.08 5.10
C ARG A 154 20.57 -0.72 3.84
N ALA A 155 20.93 -2.00 3.97
CA ALA A 155 21.19 -2.88 2.84
C ALA A 155 19.92 -3.11 1.98
N PHE A 156 18.73 -3.14 2.61
CA PHE A 156 17.46 -3.21 1.91
C PHE A 156 17.19 -1.95 1.09
N VAL A 157 17.33 -0.77 1.67
CA VAL A 157 17.18 0.51 0.95
C VAL A 157 18.19 0.62 -0.19
N GLU A 158 19.46 0.24 0.04
CA GLU A 158 20.52 0.16 -0.98
C GLU A 158 20.12 -0.74 -2.16
N ALA A 159 19.55 -1.92 -1.88
CA ALA A 159 19.19 -2.90 -2.90
C ALA A 159 18.04 -2.44 -3.82
N VAL A 160 17.13 -1.61 -3.34
CA VAL A 160 15.95 -1.17 -4.08
C VAL A 160 16.14 0.15 -4.83
N ARG A 161 17.17 0.93 -4.50
CA ARG A 161 17.45 2.25 -5.10
C ARG A 161 18.35 2.17 -6.32
N PHE A 162 18.04 2.98 -7.33
CA PHE A 162 18.99 3.24 -8.41
C PHE A 162 20.14 4.14 -7.97
N PRO A 163 21.39 3.94 -8.49
CA PRO A 163 22.53 4.76 -8.11
C PRO A 163 22.42 6.26 -8.44
N ILE A 164 21.48 6.62 -9.31
CA ILE A 164 21.22 8.01 -9.70
C ILE A 164 20.59 8.85 -8.58
N HIS A 165 20.04 8.20 -7.55
CA HIS A 165 19.39 8.89 -6.42
C HIS A 165 20.37 9.10 -5.29
N HIS A 166 20.55 10.35 -4.90
CA HIS A 166 21.52 10.76 -3.87
C HIS A 166 20.88 11.30 -2.59
N GLU A 167 19.55 11.42 -2.53
CA GLU A 167 18.83 11.87 -1.33
C GLU A 167 19.16 10.96 -0.14
N GLY A 168 19.62 11.57 0.95
CA GLY A 168 19.97 10.88 2.19
C GLY A 168 21.23 10.02 2.16
N VAL A 169 21.95 9.91 1.04
CA VAL A 169 23.22 9.17 0.99
C VAL A 169 24.22 9.78 2.00
N GLY A 170 24.78 8.92 2.85
CA GLY A 170 25.67 9.31 3.95
C GLY A 170 24.94 9.67 5.25
N VAL A 171 23.63 9.97 5.22
CA VAL A 171 22.83 10.22 6.44
C VAL A 171 22.59 8.89 7.14
N ASP A 172 22.87 8.83 8.45
CA ASP A 172 22.77 7.61 9.27
C ASP A 172 23.42 6.37 8.63
N GLY A 173 24.47 6.60 7.82
CA GLY A 173 25.21 5.54 7.15
C GLY A 173 24.50 4.92 5.96
N LEU A 174 23.46 5.56 5.40
CA LEU A 174 22.78 5.08 4.20
C LEU A 174 23.74 5.08 3.01
N PRO A 175 23.98 3.92 2.35
CA PRO A 175 24.85 3.85 1.18
C PRO A 175 24.16 4.33 -0.09
N GLU A 176 24.92 4.48 -1.15
CA GLU A 176 24.40 4.68 -2.50
C GLU A 176 23.61 3.46 -2.98
N GLY A 177 22.58 3.67 -3.80
CA GLY A 177 21.76 2.59 -4.34
C GLY A 177 22.54 1.65 -5.26
N ARG A 178 22.13 0.39 -5.33
CA ARG A 178 22.75 -0.66 -6.17
C ARG A 178 21.80 -1.34 -7.13
N ARG A 179 20.56 -0.89 -7.23
CA ARG A 179 19.59 -1.46 -8.18
C ARG A 179 20.07 -1.24 -9.62
N GLY A 180 20.10 -2.34 -10.39
CA GLY A 180 20.41 -2.29 -11.82
C GLY A 180 19.16 -2.00 -12.68
N VAL A 181 19.37 -1.69 -13.96
CA VAL A 181 18.32 -1.35 -14.94
C VAL A 181 17.47 -2.53 -15.40
N HIS A 182 17.66 -3.71 -14.85
CA HIS A 182 16.89 -4.89 -15.25
C HIS A 182 15.41 -4.73 -14.92
N GLY A 183 14.55 -4.97 -15.92
CA GLY A 183 13.10 -4.90 -15.76
C GLY A 183 12.49 -3.49 -15.81
N VAL A 184 13.29 -2.42 -15.97
CA VAL A 184 12.80 -1.04 -16.07
C VAL A 184 11.72 -0.90 -17.14
N ALA A 185 11.93 -1.45 -18.35
CA ALA A 185 10.96 -1.36 -19.43
C ALA A 185 9.59 -2.00 -19.09
N THR A 186 9.60 -3.14 -18.40
CA THR A 186 8.37 -3.82 -17.96
C THR A 186 7.68 -3.01 -16.87
N ALA A 187 8.41 -2.56 -15.86
CA ALA A 187 7.87 -1.81 -14.74
C ALA A 187 7.31 -0.44 -15.20
N ALA A 188 8.00 0.26 -16.08
CA ALA A 188 7.55 1.51 -16.68
C ALA A 188 6.23 1.33 -17.47
N GLN A 189 6.11 0.22 -18.21
CA GLN A 189 4.88 -0.12 -18.92
C GLN A 189 3.70 -0.32 -17.95
N ILE A 190 3.92 -0.99 -16.82
CA ILE A 190 2.90 -1.19 -15.78
C ILE A 190 2.48 0.16 -15.19
N TRP A 191 3.43 1.02 -14.85
CA TRP A 191 3.15 2.36 -14.32
C TRP A 191 2.57 3.32 -15.38
N GLY A 192 2.73 3.00 -16.69
CA GLY A 192 2.24 3.83 -17.78
C GLY A 192 3.07 5.09 -18.01
N VAL A 193 4.36 5.02 -17.75
CA VAL A 193 5.34 6.11 -17.87
C VAL A 193 6.49 5.72 -18.81
N SER A 194 7.38 6.68 -19.15
CA SER A 194 8.62 6.37 -19.86
C SER A 194 9.61 5.64 -18.93
N GLN A 195 10.66 5.04 -19.52
CA GLN A 195 11.69 4.39 -18.72
C GLN A 195 12.46 5.41 -17.87
N GLU A 196 12.77 6.57 -18.43
CA GLU A 196 13.41 7.66 -17.70
C GLU A 196 12.55 8.14 -16.53
N GLU A 197 11.24 8.32 -16.74
CA GLU A 197 10.33 8.74 -15.68
C GLU A 197 10.21 7.65 -14.60
N TYR A 198 10.22 6.35 -14.99
CA TYR A 198 10.25 5.27 -14.02
C TYR A 198 11.52 5.29 -13.19
N GLU A 199 12.70 5.45 -13.83
CA GLU A 199 13.98 5.52 -13.13
C GLU A 199 14.02 6.70 -12.15
N GLU A 200 13.49 7.86 -12.52
CA GLU A 200 13.40 9.04 -11.65
C GLU A 200 12.44 8.84 -10.46
N LYS A 201 11.31 8.15 -10.66
CA LYS A 201 10.26 8.01 -9.66
C LYS A 201 10.34 6.72 -8.83
N ALA A 202 11.04 5.69 -9.29
CA ALA A 202 11.16 4.43 -8.58
C ALA A 202 12.21 4.52 -7.45
N ASP A 203 12.00 5.46 -6.54
CA ASP A 203 12.80 5.71 -5.35
C ASP A 203 11.92 5.73 -4.09
N PRO A 204 12.46 5.37 -2.91
CA PRO A 204 11.69 5.30 -1.67
C PRO A 204 11.11 6.65 -1.22
N TRP A 205 9.80 6.69 -1.02
CA TRP A 205 9.14 7.76 -0.28
C TRP A 205 9.09 7.38 1.22
N PRO A 206 9.27 8.31 2.18
CA PRO A 206 9.39 9.78 2.01
C PRO A 206 10.82 10.29 1.81
N LEU A 207 11.84 9.43 1.74
CA LEU A 207 13.24 9.83 1.57
C LEU A 207 13.40 10.74 0.33
N ASN A 208 12.89 10.29 -0.80
CA ASN A 208 12.66 11.13 -1.97
C ASN A 208 11.20 11.60 -1.97
N PRO A 209 10.91 12.91 -1.80
CA PRO A 209 9.53 13.41 -1.80
C PRO A 209 8.76 13.11 -3.09
N ASN A 210 9.46 12.93 -4.21
CA ASN A 210 8.88 12.57 -5.51
C ASN A 210 8.91 11.05 -5.79
N GLY A 211 9.46 10.26 -4.85
CA GLY A 211 9.53 8.81 -4.95
C GLY A 211 8.15 8.17 -4.91
N GLU A 212 7.99 7.07 -5.63
CA GLU A 212 6.73 6.33 -5.76
C GLU A 212 6.83 4.90 -5.21
N LEU A 213 7.95 4.54 -4.54
CA LEU A 213 8.09 3.27 -3.83
C LEU A 213 7.80 3.46 -2.34
N LEU A 214 6.85 2.70 -1.80
CA LEU A 214 6.59 2.61 -0.37
C LEU A 214 7.30 1.39 0.20
N LEU A 215 8.37 1.62 0.96
CA LEU A 215 9.10 0.56 1.63
C LEU A 215 8.59 0.36 3.05
N GLY A 216 8.53 -0.89 3.46
CA GLY A 216 8.16 -1.25 4.82
C GLY A 216 9.10 -2.28 5.43
N VAL A 217 9.07 -2.38 6.74
CA VAL A 217 9.79 -3.38 7.53
C VAL A 217 8.85 -4.06 8.51
N LYS A 218 9.17 -5.31 8.88
CA LYS A 218 8.45 -6.04 9.92
C LYS A 218 9.32 -6.13 11.17
N GLU A 219 8.87 -5.47 12.23
CA GLU A 219 9.44 -5.51 13.59
C GLU A 219 8.73 -6.61 14.37
N GLU A 220 9.02 -7.87 14.06
CA GLU A 220 8.15 -9.00 14.43
C GLU A 220 8.82 -10.07 15.28
N ASP A 221 9.99 -9.77 15.83
CA ASP A 221 10.66 -10.66 16.79
C ASP A 221 11.40 -9.90 17.89
N LYS A 222 12.00 -10.64 18.83
CA LYS A 222 12.71 -10.05 19.96
C LYS A 222 14.00 -9.29 19.56
N TYR A 223 14.61 -9.63 18.41
CA TYR A 223 15.84 -9.00 17.94
C TYR A 223 15.51 -7.66 17.30
N ALA A 224 14.53 -7.64 16.38
CA ALA A 224 13.96 -6.42 15.82
C ALA A 224 13.44 -5.51 16.94
N LEU A 225 12.68 -6.05 17.91
CA LEU A 225 12.16 -5.29 19.05
C LEU A 225 13.27 -4.67 19.91
N ALA A 226 14.41 -5.36 20.08
CA ALA A 226 15.54 -4.80 20.81
C ALA A 226 16.12 -3.57 20.14
N ASN A 227 16.15 -3.55 18.80
CA ASN A 227 16.78 -2.54 17.97
C ASN A 227 15.78 -1.54 17.36
N VAL A 228 14.48 -1.64 17.63
CA VAL A 228 13.42 -0.90 16.92
C VAL A 228 13.64 0.61 16.87
N ASP A 229 14.19 1.20 17.92
CA ASP A 229 14.47 2.65 17.98
C ASP A 229 15.55 3.07 16.98
N GLU A 230 16.52 2.19 16.68
CA GLU A 230 17.58 2.45 15.68
C GLU A 230 17.15 1.97 14.29
N ASN A 231 16.39 0.88 14.19
CA ASN A 231 15.84 0.36 12.94
C ASN A 231 15.01 1.42 12.22
N LEU A 232 14.09 2.05 12.95
CA LEU A 232 13.14 3.00 12.36
C LEU A 232 13.72 4.41 12.13
N LYS A 233 14.99 4.65 12.50
CA LYS A 233 15.74 5.85 12.08
C LYS A 233 16.31 5.74 10.68
N VAL A 234 16.45 4.52 10.13
CA VAL A 234 17.06 4.34 8.81
C VAL A 234 16.23 5.06 7.74
N PRO A 235 16.82 5.97 6.97
CA PRO A 235 16.09 6.72 5.96
C PRO A 235 15.59 5.80 4.84
N GLY A 236 14.41 6.10 4.30
CA GLY A 236 13.82 5.38 3.16
C GLY A 236 12.69 4.42 3.53
N ILE A 237 12.46 4.18 4.82
CA ILE A 237 11.32 3.37 5.27
C ILE A 237 10.11 4.28 5.48
N GLY A 238 8.96 3.90 4.91
CA GLY A 238 7.71 4.64 5.07
C GLY A 238 6.74 4.00 6.07
N MET A 239 6.79 2.68 6.26
CA MET A 239 5.90 1.99 7.20
C MET A 239 6.58 0.85 7.95
N ALA A 240 6.04 0.50 9.12
CA ALA A 240 6.52 -0.62 9.92
C ALA A 240 5.36 -1.41 10.52
N GLU A 241 5.45 -2.73 10.42
CA GLU A 241 4.54 -3.71 10.99
C GLU A 241 5.16 -4.33 12.24
N TRP A 242 4.35 -4.61 13.26
CA TRP A 242 4.83 -5.31 14.46
C TRP A 242 4.62 -6.82 14.46
N GLY A 243 4.06 -7.43 13.43
CA GLY A 243 3.92 -8.85 13.19
C GLY A 243 3.54 -9.74 14.40
N PRO A 244 2.27 -9.74 14.88
CA PRO A 244 1.92 -10.35 16.18
C PRO A 244 2.15 -11.85 16.25
N GLY A 245 2.13 -12.57 15.13
CA GLY A 245 2.34 -14.02 15.08
C GLY A 245 3.76 -14.41 15.48
N ASP A 246 4.73 -13.89 14.75
CA ASP A 246 6.16 -14.18 14.96
C ASP A 246 6.67 -13.53 16.23
N MET A 247 6.20 -12.33 16.57
CA MET A 247 6.50 -11.69 17.84
C MET A 247 6.09 -12.58 19.02
N ALA A 248 4.89 -13.17 19.01
CA ALA A 248 4.41 -14.05 20.05
C ALA A 248 5.31 -15.29 20.18
N MET A 249 5.64 -15.93 19.05
CA MET A 249 6.54 -17.07 18.99
C MET A 249 7.92 -16.72 19.56
N SER A 250 8.49 -15.61 19.14
CA SER A 250 9.81 -15.14 19.56
C SER A 250 9.88 -14.78 21.06
N LEU A 251 8.80 -14.23 21.62
CA LEU A 251 8.69 -13.89 23.06
C LEU A 251 8.25 -15.07 23.94
N GLY A 252 8.02 -16.25 23.34
CA GLY A 252 7.58 -17.45 24.05
C GLY A 252 6.14 -17.39 24.58
N VAL A 253 5.29 -16.55 23.95
CA VAL A 253 3.86 -16.48 24.25
C VAL A 253 3.16 -17.66 23.57
N ARG A 254 2.49 -18.50 24.37
CA ARG A 254 1.84 -19.73 23.89
C ARG A 254 0.35 -19.56 23.59
N ALA A 255 -0.24 -18.46 24.06
CA ALA A 255 -1.61 -18.11 23.73
C ALA A 255 -1.75 -17.86 22.20
N GLN A 256 -2.96 -17.98 21.69
CA GLN A 256 -3.24 -17.76 20.26
C GLN A 256 -4.34 -16.71 20.05
N GLY A 257 -4.37 -16.11 18.87
CA GLY A 257 -5.38 -15.12 18.47
C GLY A 257 -5.46 -13.94 19.44
N ALA A 258 -6.68 -13.56 19.81
CA ALA A 258 -6.92 -12.41 20.70
C ALA A 258 -6.25 -12.52 22.08
N ALA A 259 -6.13 -13.75 22.63
CA ALA A 259 -5.44 -13.97 23.91
C ALA A 259 -3.93 -13.72 23.81
N ALA A 260 -3.31 -14.01 22.66
CA ALA A 260 -1.90 -13.73 22.44
C ALA A 260 -1.63 -12.23 22.46
N VAL A 261 -2.38 -11.45 21.70
CA VAL A 261 -2.17 -9.99 21.61
C VAL A 261 -2.46 -9.24 22.91
N GLN A 262 -3.21 -9.86 23.83
CA GLN A 262 -3.48 -9.32 25.16
C GLN A 262 -2.43 -9.75 26.22
N ASP A 263 -1.51 -10.65 25.89
CA ASP A 263 -0.40 -10.98 26.79
C ASP A 263 0.41 -9.71 27.11
N PRO A 264 0.79 -9.48 28.38
CA PRO A 264 1.54 -8.29 28.77
C PRO A 264 2.82 -8.05 27.97
N LYS A 265 3.54 -9.11 27.55
CA LYS A 265 4.72 -8.98 26.69
C LYS A 265 4.36 -8.46 25.30
N MET A 266 3.25 -8.93 24.73
CA MET A 266 2.77 -8.52 23.42
C MET A 266 2.26 -7.08 23.44
N VAL A 267 1.53 -6.70 24.48
CA VAL A 267 1.09 -5.31 24.69
C VAL A 267 2.28 -4.36 24.78
N ALA A 268 3.32 -4.74 25.55
CA ALA A 268 4.54 -3.95 25.69
C ALA A 268 5.32 -3.86 24.36
N ALA A 269 5.45 -4.97 23.63
CA ALA A 269 6.12 -5.01 22.33
C ALA A 269 5.42 -4.10 21.30
N ARG A 270 4.10 -4.24 21.15
CA ARG A 270 3.29 -3.38 20.28
C ARG A 270 3.44 -1.89 20.62
N ALA A 271 3.36 -1.58 21.91
CA ALA A 271 3.49 -0.19 22.37
C ALA A 271 4.87 0.39 22.04
N LYS A 272 5.95 -0.41 22.16
CA LYS A 272 7.31 0.00 21.83
C LYS A 272 7.46 0.27 20.34
N VAL A 273 6.98 -0.62 19.46
CA VAL A 273 7.03 -0.41 18.00
C VAL A 273 6.22 0.83 17.60
N LEU A 274 4.99 0.99 18.12
CA LEU A 274 4.18 2.18 17.85
C LEU A 274 4.87 3.47 18.31
N ALA A 275 5.51 3.47 19.48
CA ALA A 275 6.24 4.63 19.98
C ALA A 275 7.43 4.99 19.08
N ALA A 276 8.20 3.99 18.63
CA ALA A 276 9.32 4.18 17.71
C ALA A 276 8.84 4.68 16.33
N CYS A 277 7.73 4.16 15.82
CA CYS A 277 7.10 4.66 14.59
C CYS A 277 6.75 6.16 14.70
N LYS A 278 6.09 6.55 15.79
CA LYS A 278 5.72 7.95 16.04
C LYS A 278 6.93 8.87 16.15
N ALA A 279 7.99 8.42 16.85
CA ALA A 279 9.21 9.19 17.04
C ALA A 279 9.96 9.47 15.73
N ASN A 280 9.85 8.56 14.76
CA ASN A 280 10.56 8.61 13.48
C ASN A 280 9.65 8.94 12.28
N HIS A 281 8.39 9.32 12.52
CA HIS A 281 7.40 9.63 11.47
C HIS A 281 7.15 8.47 10.48
N ILE A 282 7.26 7.22 10.95
CA ILE A 282 6.98 6.01 10.21
C ILE A 282 5.51 5.62 10.41
N PHE A 283 4.81 5.26 9.35
CA PHE A 283 3.41 4.84 9.43
C PHE A 283 3.30 3.44 10.05
N PHE A 284 2.63 3.37 11.20
CA PHE A 284 2.45 2.12 11.93
C PHE A 284 1.37 1.27 11.27
N LEU A 285 1.75 0.02 10.92
CA LEU A 285 0.88 -1.00 10.36
C LEU A 285 0.40 -1.94 11.46
N ASN A 286 -0.93 -2.03 11.61
CA ASN A 286 -1.60 -2.98 12.49
C ASN A 286 -2.99 -3.31 11.95
N SER A 287 -3.54 -4.46 12.36
CA SER A 287 -4.86 -4.90 11.90
C SER A 287 -5.97 -3.96 12.36
N PHE A 288 -6.97 -3.78 11.51
CA PHE A 288 -8.23 -3.09 11.80
C PHE A 288 -9.39 -4.07 11.87
N SER A 289 -10.38 -3.76 12.71
CA SER A 289 -11.70 -4.39 12.65
C SER A 289 -12.80 -3.33 12.61
N ALA A 290 -14.01 -3.70 12.20
CA ALA A 290 -15.14 -2.78 12.18
C ALA A 290 -15.48 -2.22 13.58
N LYS A 291 -15.05 -2.90 14.64
CA LYS A 291 -15.31 -2.50 16.03
C LYS A 291 -14.29 -1.48 16.55
N ASP A 292 -13.05 -1.52 16.06
CA ASP A 292 -11.92 -0.77 16.65
C ASP A 292 -11.21 0.18 15.69
N VAL A 293 -11.53 0.16 14.39
CA VAL A 293 -10.82 0.97 13.37
C VAL A 293 -10.72 2.44 13.74
N VAL A 294 -11.75 3.03 14.32
CA VAL A 294 -11.74 4.45 14.73
C VAL A 294 -10.76 4.69 15.88
N ASP A 295 -10.74 3.80 16.87
CA ASP A 295 -9.83 3.93 18.00
C ASP A 295 -8.38 3.64 17.61
N MET A 296 -8.16 2.68 16.70
CA MET A 296 -6.84 2.42 16.13
C MET A 296 -6.30 3.63 15.35
N ILE A 297 -7.15 4.31 14.54
CA ILE A 297 -6.75 5.54 13.85
C ILE A 297 -6.39 6.65 14.85
N LYS A 298 -7.20 6.84 15.91
CA LYS A 298 -6.89 7.82 16.97
C LYS A 298 -5.57 7.51 17.69
N GLU A 299 -5.27 6.24 17.87
CA GLU A 299 -4.00 5.78 18.46
C GLU A 299 -2.80 6.04 17.52
N GLY A 300 -3.01 6.15 16.21
CA GLY A 300 -1.98 6.43 15.20
C GLY A 300 -1.68 5.25 14.28
N VAL A 301 -2.55 4.24 14.24
CA VAL A 301 -2.48 3.20 13.20
C VAL A 301 -2.95 3.80 11.89
N MET A 302 -2.08 3.80 10.88
CA MET A 302 -2.33 4.43 9.58
C MET A 302 -2.38 3.42 8.42
N VAL A 303 -1.97 2.19 8.66
CA VAL A 303 -1.91 1.13 7.65
C VAL A 303 -2.48 -0.16 8.23
N GLY A 304 -3.29 -0.89 7.48
CA GLY A 304 -3.71 -2.21 7.95
C GLY A 304 -4.70 -2.94 7.04
N PRO A 305 -4.81 -4.28 7.22
CA PRO A 305 -5.82 -5.06 6.54
C PRO A 305 -7.22 -4.63 7.01
N ALA A 306 -8.14 -4.53 6.09
CA ALA A 306 -9.51 -4.15 6.40
C ALA A 306 -10.52 -4.84 5.47
N SER A 307 -11.68 -5.22 6.01
CA SER A 307 -12.82 -5.56 5.18
C SER A 307 -13.41 -4.31 4.50
N PRO A 308 -14.25 -4.45 3.46
CA PRO A 308 -14.96 -3.31 2.87
C PRO A 308 -15.73 -2.48 3.89
N GLU A 309 -16.36 -3.14 4.87
CA GLU A 309 -17.10 -2.49 5.95
C GLU A 309 -16.14 -1.69 6.86
N THR A 310 -15.05 -2.30 7.30
CA THR A 310 -14.03 -1.66 8.15
C THR A 310 -13.44 -0.44 7.47
N ALA A 311 -13.04 -0.56 6.19
CA ALA A 311 -12.52 0.54 5.39
C ALA A 311 -13.55 1.68 5.25
N ALA A 312 -14.83 1.37 5.02
CA ALA A 312 -15.90 2.37 4.92
C ALA A 312 -16.07 3.16 6.23
N ILE A 313 -16.02 2.49 7.39
CA ILE A 313 -16.09 3.13 8.71
C ILE A 313 -14.91 4.11 8.90
N GLY A 314 -13.68 3.64 8.61
CA GLY A 314 -12.49 4.47 8.78
C GLY A 314 -12.45 5.67 7.84
N ARG A 315 -12.80 5.48 6.56
CA ARG A 315 -12.92 6.57 5.57
C ARG A 315 -13.95 7.61 5.98
N LYS A 316 -15.11 7.16 6.48
CA LYS A 316 -16.14 8.06 7.01
C LYS A 316 -15.63 8.87 8.19
N TYR A 317 -14.91 8.24 9.12
CA TYR A 317 -14.33 8.90 10.28
C TYR A 317 -13.33 9.99 9.89
N THR A 318 -12.50 9.75 8.88
CA THR A 318 -11.49 10.71 8.40
C THR A 318 -12.04 11.69 7.37
N ASN A 319 -13.34 11.67 7.08
CA ASN A 319 -13.98 12.49 6.05
C ASN A 319 -13.32 12.35 4.66
N ARG A 320 -12.80 11.15 4.33
CA ARG A 320 -12.21 10.92 3.01
C ARG A 320 -13.28 11.07 1.92
N PRO A 321 -13.06 11.95 0.91
CA PRO A 321 -14.00 12.08 -0.20
C PRO A 321 -13.94 10.86 -1.12
N PRO A 322 -15.07 10.46 -1.76
CA PRO A 322 -15.02 9.50 -2.86
C PRO A 322 -14.33 10.13 -4.08
N PRO A 323 -13.85 9.31 -5.06
CA PRO A 323 -13.97 7.86 -5.13
C PRO A 323 -12.92 7.11 -4.30
N PHE A 324 -13.29 5.91 -3.84
CA PHE A 324 -12.38 5.00 -3.16
C PHE A 324 -12.78 3.52 -3.36
#